data_899bca842774802855e4e4bfa8f240f9
#
_entry.id   899bca842774802855e4e4bfa8f240f9
#
_cell.length_a   1.000
_cell.length_b   1.000
_cell.length_c   1.000
_cell.angle_alpha   90.00
_cell.angle_beta   90.00
_cell.angle_gamma   90.00
#
_symmetry.space_group_name_H-M   'P 1'
#
loop_
_entity.id
_entity.type
_entity.pdbx_description
1 polymer ?
#
loop_
_entity_poly.entity_id
_entity_poly.type
_entity_poly.pdbx_seq_one_letter_code
_entity_poly.pdbx_strand_id
1 'polypeptide(L)'
;VSLEDYTAFSSRFTSTAGATGKGTASLRKAFSSANVIDLFILESATDTQLQKASISFKNDLLAAIDIKKMITDDVVVNDGLIRTVDLVITASVDKRFEGIEGTITPQIARKVQNYFLSTNRDFGEPLILADLNRVIFELSDVRYASVDNLDKDIHIEFNEIIQLNNLVINISLV
;
A
#
# COMPACT_ATOMS: atom_id res chain seq x y z
N VAL A 1 -7.90 -23.94 7.07
CA VAL A 1 -7.65 -22.64 6.39
C VAL A 1 -7.54 -21.60 7.49
N SER A 2 -6.45 -20.84 7.50
CA SER A 2 -6.22 -19.76 8.47
C SER A 2 -6.62 -18.40 7.88
N LEU A 3 -6.63 -17.33 8.70
CA LEU A 3 -6.85 -15.97 8.21
C LEU A 3 -5.75 -15.54 7.23
N GLU A 4 -4.51 -15.96 7.49
CA GLU A 4 -3.38 -15.72 6.62
C GLU A 4 -3.54 -16.40 5.26
N ASP A 5 -4.17 -17.57 5.19
CA ASP A 5 -4.47 -18.26 3.93
C ASP A 5 -5.48 -17.46 3.09
N TYR A 6 -6.51 -16.89 3.71
CA TYR A 6 -7.48 -16.02 3.02
C TYR A 6 -6.83 -14.73 2.53
N THR A 7 -5.98 -14.12 3.37
CA THR A 7 -5.19 -12.94 3.00
C THR A 7 -4.26 -13.22 1.82
N ALA A 8 -3.48 -14.32 1.90
CA ALA A 8 -2.57 -14.73 0.84
C ALA A 8 -3.29 -15.10 -0.45
N PHE A 9 -4.44 -15.78 -0.35
CA PHE A 9 -5.25 -16.15 -1.51
C PHE A 9 -5.79 -14.91 -2.22
N SER A 10 -6.39 -13.97 -1.48
CA SER A 10 -6.96 -12.74 -2.07
C SER A 10 -5.89 -11.85 -2.71
N SER A 11 -4.68 -11.80 -2.14
CA SER A 11 -3.57 -11.01 -2.68
C SER A 11 -2.89 -11.64 -3.90
N ARG A 12 -3.15 -12.92 -4.18
CA ARG A 12 -2.64 -13.63 -5.37
C ARG A 12 -3.73 -13.92 -6.40
N PHE A 13 -4.96 -13.56 -6.08
CA PHE A 13 -6.09 -13.83 -6.94
C PHE A 13 -6.04 -12.97 -8.20
N THR A 14 -6.36 -13.61 -9.33
CA THR A 14 -6.59 -12.93 -10.60
C THR A 14 -7.99 -13.29 -11.06
N SER A 15 -8.80 -12.27 -11.35
CA SER A 15 -10.17 -12.46 -11.83
C SER A 15 -10.23 -13.04 -13.25
N THR A 16 -11.39 -13.45 -13.69
CA THR A 16 -11.63 -13.94 -15.06
C THR A 16 -11.30 -12.87 -16.12
N ALA A 17 -11.40 -11.57 -15.75
CA ALA A 17 -11.02 -10.44 -16.58
C ALA A 17 -9.54 -10.08 -16.53
N GLY A 18 -8.72 -10.82 -15.76
CA GLY A 18 -7.30 -10.56 -15.59
C GLY A 18 -6.97 -9.48 -14.53
N ALA A 19 -7.98 -8.96 -13.82
CA ALA A 19 -7.74 -8.00 -12.75
C ALA A 19 -7.13 -8.70 -11.53
N THR A 20 -6.18 -8.02 -10.89
CA THR A 20 -5.53 -8.43 -9.64
C THR A 20 -5.94 -7.51 -8.50
N GLY A 21 -5.60 -7.86 -7.27
CA GLY A 21 -5.92 -7.04 -6.13
C GLY A 21 -5.09 -7.37 -4.92
N LYS A 22 -5.43 -6.75 -3.81
CA LYS A 22 -4.83 -6.97 -2.51
C LYS A 22 -5.91 -7.11 -1.44
N GLY A 23 -5.72 -8.04 -0.51
CA GLY A 23 -6.71 -8.29 0.52
C GLY A 23 -6.10 -8.52 1.90
N THR A 24 -6.93 -8.34 2.92
CA THR A 24 -6.65 -8.72 4.30
C THR A 24 -7.89 -9.33 4.93
N ALA A 25 -7.71 -10.32 5.79
CA ALA A 25 -8.80 -11.04 6.45
C ALA A 25 -8.83 -10.78 7.95
N SER A 26 -10.03 -10.72 8.50
CA SER A 26 -10.27 -10.60 9.93
C SER A 26 -11.40 -11.53 10.38
N LEU A 27 -11.27 -12.10 11.55
CA LEU A 27 -12.31 -12.94 12.13
C LEU A 27 -13.32 -12.04 12.86
N ARG A 28 -14.56 -12.02 12.39
CA ARG A 28 -15.66 -11.41 13.12
C ARG A 28 -16.07 -12.35 14.24
N LYS A 29 -16.13 -11.84 15.48
CA LYS A 29 -16.70 -12.60 16.60
C LYS A 29 -18.19 -12.87 16.33
N ALA A 30 -18.56 -14.12 16.12
CA ALA A 30 -19.94 -14.52 15.94
C ALA A 30 -20.42 -15.32 17.16
N PHE A 31 -21.71 -15.16 17.52
CA PHE A 31 -22.37 -15.95 18.58
C PHE A 31 -22.87 -17.32 18.07
N SER A 32 -22.59 -17.68 16.83
CA SER A 32 -23.00 -18.92 16.21
C SER A 32 -21.85 -19.92 16.08
N SER A 33 -22.15 -21.16 15.76
CA SER A 33 -21.17 -22.24 15.54
C SER A 33 -20.36 -22.09 14.22
N ALA A 34 -20.63 -21.06 13.44
CA ALA A 34 -19.91 -20.77 12.20
C ALA A 34 -18.90 -19.62 12.40
N ASN A 35 -17.73 -19.72 11.79
CA ASN A 35 -16.78 -18.62 11.72
C ASN A 35 -17.25 -17.65 10.63
N VAL A 36 -17.40 -16.37 10.96
CA VAL A 36 -17.62 -15.33 9.97
C VAL A 36 -16.31 -14.60 9.74
N ILE A 37 -15.81 -14.66 8.52
CA ILE A 37 -14.55 -14.05 8.11
C ILE A 37 -14.86 -12.84 7.25
N ASP A 38 -14.43 -11.66 7.69
CA ASP A 38 -14.45 -10.45 6.89
C ASP A 38 -13.17 -10.37 6.05
N LEU A 39 -13.32 -10.35 4.74
CA LEU A 39 -12.25 -10.19 3.79
C LEU A 39 -12.35 -8.79 3.17
N PHE A 40 -11.39 -7.92 3.48
CA PHE A 40 -11.30 -6.58 2.93
C PHE A 40 -10.40 -6.60 1.71
N ILE A 41 -10.89 -6.10 0.57
CA ILE A 41 -10.17 -6.15 -0.70
C ILE A 41 -10.15 -4.82 -1.41
N LEU A 42 -9.07 -4.61 -2.17
CA LEU A 42 -8.91 -3.56 -3.16
C LEU A 42 -8.47 -4.18 -4.48
N GLU A 43 -8.88 -3.60 -5.58
CA GLU A 43 -8.50 -4.00 -6.92
C GLU A 43 -7.35 -3.11 -7.43
N SER A 44 -6.42 -3.67 -8.19
CA SER A 44 -5.35 -2.90 -8.80
C SER A 44 -5.89 -2.10 -9.99
N ALA A 45 -5.78 -0.78 -9.91
CA ALA A 45 -6.06 0.12 -11.03
C ALA A 45 -4.88 0.18 -12.00
N THR A 46 -3.66 0.22 -11.43
CA THR A 46 -2.38 0.17 -12.12
C THR A 46 -1.39 -0.60 -11.25
N ASP A 47 -0.16 -0.81 -11.71
CA ASP A 47 0.90 -1.44 -10.91
C ASP A 47 1.24 -0.67 -9.63
N THR A 48 0.90 0.61 -9.58
CA THR A 48 1.22 1.50 -8.46
C THR A 48 0.00 1.94 -7.65
N GLN A 49 -1.21 1.77 -8.17
CA GLN A 49 -2.43 2.29 -7.56
C GLN A 49 -3.49 1.21 -7.38
N LEU A 50 -4.09 1.23 -6.20
CA LEU A 50 -5.26 0.44 -5.84
C LEU A 50 -6.52 1.30 -5.94
N GLN A 51 -7.64 0.64 -6.16
CA GLN A 51 -8.96 1.24 -6.19
C GLN A 51 -9.96 0.34 -5.48
N LYS A 52 -11.15 0.87 -5.26
CA LYS A 52 -12.27 0.07 -4.77
C LYS A 52 -12.54 -1.08 -5.74
N ALA A 53 -12.65 -2.30 -5.21
CA ALA A 53 -12.88 -3.48 -6.03
C ALA A 53 -14.24 -3.45 -6.73
N SER A 54 -14.24 -3.79 -8.01
CA SER A 54 -15.46 -3.93 -8.80
C SER A 54 -16.33 -5.08 -8.28
N ILE A 55 -17.65 -5.02 -8.56
CA ILE A 55 -18.57 -6.08 -8.19
C ILE A 55 -18.17 -7.39 -8.87
N SER A 56 -17.72 -7.34 -10.12
CA SER A 56 -17.25 -8.51 -10.85
C SER A 56 -16.05 -9.15 -10.18
N PHE A 57 -15.04 -8.36 -9.79
CA PHE A 57 -13.86 -8.85 -9.07
C PHE A 57 -14.25 -9.55 -7.76
N LYS A 58 -15.16 -8.94 -6.98
CA LYS A 58 -15.64 -9.50 -5.71
C LYS A 58 -16.36 -10.84 -5.91
N ASN A 59 -17.22 -10.93 -6.92
CA ASN A 59 -17.97 -12.14 -7.23
C ASN A 59 -17.03 -13.27 -7.69
N ASP A 60 -16.06 -12.97 -8.54
CA ASP A 60 -15.07 -13.95 -9.01
C ASP A 60 -14.23 -14.46 -7.84
N LEU A 61 -13.78 -13.54 -6.96
CA LEU A 61 -13.02 -13.90 -5.77
C LEU A 61 -13.84 -14.77 -4.81
N LEU A 62 -15.09 -14.40 -4.53
CA LEU A 62 -15.98 -15.16 -3.64
C LEU A 62 -16.23 -16.55 -4.19
N ALA A 63 -16.51 -16.68 -5.48
CA ALA A 63 -16.71 -17.98 -6.13
C ALA A 63 -15.46 -18.88 -6.04
N ALA A 64 -14.26 -18.27 -6.17
CA ALA A 64 -13.01 -19.01 -6.04
C ALA A 64 -12.71 -19.42 -4.57
N ILE A 65 -13.12 -18.60 -3.60
CA ILE A 65 -13.00 -18.89 -2.17
C ILE A 65 -13.97 -20.00 -1.77
N ASP A 66 -15.21 -19.99 -2.25
CA ASP A 66 -16.24 -20.97 -1.90
C ASP A 66 -15.83 -22.42 -2.21
N ILE A 67 -14.97 -22.61 -3.20
CA ILE A 67 -14.43 -23.93 -3.56
C ILE A 67 -13.36 -24.40 -2.54
N LYS A 68 -12.70 -23.47 -1.85
CA LYS A 68 -11.51 -23.74 -1.00
C LYS A 68 -11.73 -23.53 0.48
N LYS A 69 -12.76 -22.77 0.85
CA LYS A 69 -13.05 -22.47 2.26
C LYS A 69 -13.45 -23.72 3.05
N MET A 70 -13.31 -23.66 4.36
CA MET A 70 -13.89 -24.69 5.25
C MET A 70 -15.41 -24.60 5.27
N ILE A 71 -16.10 -25.74 5.45
CA ILE A 71 -17.58 -25.79 5.52
C ILE A 71 -18.11 -24.92 6.67
N THR A 72 -17.30 -24.74 7.74
CA THR A 72 -17.64 -23.93 8.91
C THR A 72 -17.40 -22.43 8.71
N ASP A 73 -16.80 -22.03 7.59
CA ASP A 73 -16.42 -20.65 7.35
C ASP A 73 -17.45 -19.98 6.43
N ASP A 74 -17.95 -18.84 6.85
CA ASP A 74 -18.75 -17.92 6.06
C ASP A 74 -17.90 -16.67 5.75
N VAL A 75 -17.65 -16.41 4.47
CA VAL A 75 -16.75 -15.33 4.04
C VAL A 75 -17.55 -14.18 3.49
N VAL A 76 -17.38 -13.00 4.07
CA VAL A 76 -17.99 -11.75 3.63
C VAL A 76 -16.92 -10.87 2.99
N VAL A 77 -17.09 -10.54 1.71
CA VAL A 77 -16.16 -9.68 0.98
C VAL A 77 -16.56 -8.21 1.12
N ASN A 78 -15.69 -7.43 1.74
CA ASN A 78 -15.86 -6.00 2.00
C ASN A 78 -14.84 -5.18 1.19
N ASP A 79 -15.08 -3.88 1.07
CA ASP A 79 -14.11 -2.95 0.50
C ASP A 79 -13.03 -2.63 1.53
N GLY A 80 -11.77 -2.72 1.14
CA GLY A 80 -10.67 -2.07 1.85
C GLY A 80 -10.74 -0.56 1.72
N LEU A 81 -10.04 0.15 2.58
CA LEU A 81 -9.97 1.61 2.57
C LEU A 81 -8.60 2.08 2.10
N ILE A 82 -8.58 3.10 1.25
CA ILE A 82 -7.35 3.75 0.78
C ILE A 82 -7.21 5.07 1.51
N ARG A 83 -6.10 5.22 2.23
CA ARG A 83 -5.70 6.48 2.84
C ARG A 83 -4.63 7.14 1.98
N THR A 84 -5.01 8.17 1.25
CA THR A 84 -4.08 8.92 0.41
C THR A 84 -3.22 9.87 1.24
N VAL A 85 -1.96 10.02 0.84
CA VAL A 85 -1.01 10.96 1.44
C VAL A 85 -0.35 11.80 0.37
N ASP A 86 -0.23 13.11 0.65
CA ASP A 86 0.59 14.04 -0.13
C ASP A 86 1.91 14.23 0.60
N LEU A 87 3.01 14.23 -0.13
CA LEU A 87 4.34 14.42 0.44
C LEU A 87 5.02 15.64 -0.15
N VAL A 88 5.59 16.46 0.72
CA VAL A 88 6.51 17.54 0.36
C VAL A 88 7.85 17.21 1.00
N ILE A 89 8.86 16.95 0.18
CA ILE A 89 10.18 16.52 0.61
C ILE A 89 11.20 17.57 0.23
N THR A 90 12.02 17.99 1.19
CA THR A 90 13.22 18.79 0.93
C THR A 90 14.44 17.90 1.09
N ALA A 91 15.25 17.80 0.04
CA ALA A 91 16.52 17.08 0.03
C ALA A 91 17.68 18.05 -0.11
N SER A 92 18.65 17.96 0.79
CA SER A 92 19.89 18.74 0.74
C SER A 92 20.98 17.96 0.02
N VAL A 93 21.55 18.59 -0.98
CA VAL A 93 22.56 18.04 -1.88
C VAL A 93 23.82 18.90 -1.82
N ASP A 94 25.00 18.29 -1.94
CA ASP A 94 26.26 19.01 -1.93
C ASP A 94 26.35 20.00 -3.11
N LYS A 95 26.87 21.20 -2.85
CA LYS A 95 27.08 22.25 -3.89
C LYS A 95 27.88 21.80 -5.10
N ARG A 96 28.75 20.81 -4.97
CA ARG A 96 29.47 20.23 -6.13
C ARG A 96 28.55 19.63 -7.19
N PHE A 97 27.29 19.37 -6.83
CA PHE A 97 26.24 18.88 -7.73
C PHE A 97 25.34 20.01 -8.28
N GLU A 98 25.73 21.28 -8.09
CA GLU A 98 25.04 22.42 -8.69
C GLU A 98 24.94 22.25 -10.22
N GLY A 99 23.73 22.45 -10.74
CA GLY A 99 23.41 22.26 -12.17
C GLY A 99 22.99 20.87 -12.59
N ILE A 100 23.08 19.86 -11.68
CA ILE A 100 22.57 18.50 -11.96
C ILE A 100 21.38 18.08 -11.08
N GLU A 101 20.78 19.03 -10.37
CA GLU A 101 19.59 18.82 -9.52
C GLU A 101 18.45 18.16 -10.33
N GLY A 102 18.35 18.50 -11.62
CA GLY A 102 17.38 17.89 -12.53
C GLY A 102 17.55 16.38 -12.71
N THR A 103 18.71 15.80 -12.37
CA THR A 103 18.93 14.35 -12.40
C THR A 103 18.65 13.69 -11.05
N ILE A 104 18.80 14.42 -9.96
CA ILE A 104 18.62 13.90 -8.59
C ILE A 104 17.13 13.83 -8.23
N THR A 105 16.37 14.86 -8.58
CA THR A 105 14.92 14.92 -8.33
C THR A 105 14.17 13.67 -8.82
N PRO A 106 14.31 13.19 -10.08
CA PRO A 106 13.64 11.97 -10.53
C PRO A 106 14.14 10.70 -9.84
N GLN A 107 15.38 10.67 -9.34
CA GLN A 107 15.88 9.53 -8.57
C GLN A 107 15.21 9.46 -7.20
N ILE A 108 15.07 10.60 -6.51
CA ILE A 108 14.32 10.68 -5.25
C ILE A 108 12.85 10.28 -5.51
N ALA A 109 12.22 10.84 -6.55
CA ALA A 109 10.84 10.53 -6.90
C ALA A 109 10.64 9.02 -7.11
N ARG A 110 11.54 8.37 -7.85
CA ARG A 110 11.49 6.93 -8.08
C ARG A 110 11.62 6.13 -6.78
N LYS A 111 12.53 6.51 -5.88
CA LYS A 111 12.71 5.84 -4.59
C LYS A 111 11.45 5.95 -3.73
N VAL A 112 10.86 7.14 -3.64
CA VAL A 112 9.62 7.38 -2.90
C VAL A 112 8.45 6.63 -3.53
N GLN A 113 8.28 6.70 -4.85
CA GLN A 113 7.24 5.96 -5.56
C GLN A 113 7.35 4.44 -5.35
N ASN A 114 8.58 3.89 -5.41
CA ASN A 114 8.81 2.47 -5.14
C ASN A 114 8.45 2.08 -3.71
N TYR A 115 8.67 2.95 -2.72
CA TYR A 115 8.26 2.74 -1.34
C TYR A 115 6.73 2.59 -1.22
N PHE A 116 5.97 3.31 -2.04
CA PHE A 116 4.49 3.28 -2.06
C PHE A 116 3.88 2.33 -3.10
N LEU A 117 4.69 1.53 -3.81
CA LEU A 117 4.12 0.51 -4.71
C LEU A 117 3.15 -0.41 -3.95
N SER A 118 2.04 -0.74 -4.58
CA SER A 118 1.04 -1.65 -4.00
C SER A 118 1.61 -3.03 -3.63
N THR A 119 2.71 -3.44 -4.29
CA THR A 119 3.45 -4.67 -3.99
C THR A 119 4.32 -4.56 -2.74
N ASN A 120 4.70 -3.36 -2.34
CA ASN A 120 5.63 -3.09 -1.23
C ASN A 120 4.92 -2.61 0.04
N ARG A 121 3.62 -2.32 -0.02
CA ARG A 121 2.81 -1.86 1.11
C ARG A 121 1.71 -2.84 1.41
N ASP A 122 1.46 -3.09 2.68
CA ASP A 122 0.40 -4.00 3.14
C ASP A 122 -0.72 -3.24 3.88
N PHE A 123 -1.87 -3.90 4.01
CA PHE A 123 -2.96 -3.41 4.85
C PHE A 123 -2.48 -3.28 6.30
N GLY A 124 -2.89 -2.20 6.97
CA GLY A 124 -2.53 -1.92 8.37
C GLY A 124 -1.09 -1.46 8.56
N GLU A 125 -0.31 -1.32 7.50
CA GLU A 125 1.09 -0.91 7.59
C GLU A 125 1.21 0.62 7.75
N PRO A 126 1.76 1.12 8.88
CA PRO A 126 1.90 2.55 9.11
C PRO A 126 2.93 3.19 8.16
N LEU A 127 2.81 4.48 7.91
CA LEU A 127 3.87 5.27 7.29
C LEU A 127 4.81 5.76 8.38
N ILE A 128 6.02 5.23 8.39
CA ILE A 128 7.09 5.61 9.31
C ILE A 128 8.03 6.59 8.60
N LEU A 129 8.11 7.82 9.09
CA LEU A 129 8.93 8.87 8.44
C LEU A 129 10.42 8.53 8.43
N ALA A 130 10.91 7.86 9.47
CA ALA A 130 12.31 7.41 9.53
C ALA A 130 12.64 6.39 8.41
N ASP A 131 11.72 5.48 8.09
CA ASP A 131 11.91 4.51 7.02
C ASP A 131 11.90 5.19 5.64
N LEU A 132 11.00 6.15 5.44
CA LEU A 132 10.94 6.93 4.21
C LEU A 132 12.23 7.74 4.02
N ASN A 133 12.71 8.42 5.05
CA ASN A 133 13.98 9.14 5.02
C ASN A 133 15.16 8.20 4.70
N ARG A 134 15.20 7.01 5.32
CA ARG A 134 16.24 6.01 5.05
C ARG A 134 16.29 5.61 3.57
N VAL A 135 15.12 5.40 2.93
CA VAL A 135 15.03 5.06 1.49
C VAL A 135 15.62 6.18 0.62
N ILE A 136 15.41 7.44 1.00
CA ILE A 136 15.98 8.60 0.29
C ILE A 136 17.49 8.69 0.51
N PHE A 137 17.99 8.42 1.74
CA PHE A 137 19.40 8.41 2.07
C PHE A 137 20.23 7.31 1.41
N GLU A 138 19.59 6.29 0.81
CA GLU A 138 20.29 5.33 -0.03
C GLU A 138 20.90 5.97 -1.30
N LEU A 139 20.46 7.20 -1.64
CA LEU A 139 21.09 7.99 -2.71
C LEU A 139 22.33 8.68 -2.16
N SER A 140 23.49 8.34 -2.71
CA SER A 140 24.81 8.83 -2.28
C SER A 140 24.96 10.35 -2.35
N ASP A 141 24.15 10.99 -3.21
CA ASP A 141 24.22 12.43 -3.49
C ASP A 141 23.40 13.27 -2.52
N VAL A 142 22.52 12.62 -1.74
CA VAL A 142 21.66 13.26 -0.73
C VAL A 142 22.35 13.25 0.62
N ARG A 143 22.59 14.43 1.20
CA ARG A 143 23.18 14.60 2.53
C ARG A 143 22.15 14.61 3.63
N TYR A 144 21.01 15.18 3.37
CA TYR A 144 19.89 15.27 4.31
C TYR A 144 18.57 15.28 3.54
N ALA A 145 17.55 14.70 4.14
CA ALA A 145 16.17 14.76 3.61
C ALA A 145 15.20 14.93 4.77
N SER A 146 14.16 15.73 4.55
CA SER A 146 13.04 15.89 5.47
C SER A 146 11.71 15.83 4.71
N VAL A 147 10.70 15.31 5.38
CA VAL A 147 9.31 15.44 4.93
C VAL A 147 8.71 16.65 5.62
N ASP A 148 8.44 17.70 4.86
CA ASP A 148 8.16 19.03 5.43
C ASP A 148 6.71 19.19 5.89
N ASN A 149 5.80 18.43 5.32
CA ASN A 149 4.36 18.52 5.60
C ASN A 149 3.84 17.45 6.57
N LEU A 150 4.72 16.61 7.10
CA LEU A 150 4.39 15.60 8.11
C LEU A 150 5.40 15.67 9.25
N ASP A 151 4.93 15.84 10.46
CA ASP A 151 5.75 15.94 11.69
C ASP A 151 5.74 14.68 12.54
N LYS A 152 4.91 13.70 12.18
CA LYS A 152 4.78 12.41 12.87
C LYS A 152 4.36 11.29 11.92
N ASP A 153 4.61 10.06 12.36
CA ASP A 153 4.20 8.85 11.67
C ASP A 153 2.67 8.78 11.52
N ILE A 154 2.21 8.17 10.41
CA ILE A 154 0.79 7.97 10.14
C ILE A 154 0.45 6.51 10.45
N HIS A 155 -0.35 6.31 11.50
CA HIS A 155 -0.94 5.02 11.83
C HIS A 155 -2.28 4.86 11.13
N ILE A 156 -2.57 3.63 10.70
CA ILE A 156 -3.80 3.27 10.01
C ILE A 156 -4.42 2.01 10.62
N GLU A 157 -5.68 1.77 10.31
CA GLU A 157 -6.40 0.58 10.72
C GLU A 157 -6.02 -0.64 9.86
N PHE A 158 -6.27 -1.86 10.37
CA PHE A 158 -5.89 -3.10 9.71
C PHE A 158 -6.51 -3.30 8.31
N ASN A 159 -7.63 -2.64 8.01
CA ASN A 159 -8.33 -2.67 6.74
C ASN A 159 -8.07 -1.44 5.86
N GLU A 160 -7.10 -0.62 6.24
CA GLU A 160 -6.64 0.54 5.48
C GLU A 160 -5.27 0.27 4.84
N ILE A 161 -5.02 0.90 3.72
CA ILE A 161 -3.70 0.94 3.06
C ILE A 161 -3.34 2.38 2.70
N ILE A 162 -2.06 2.74 2.88
CA ILE A 162 -1.57 4.08 2.52
C ILE A 162 -1.13 4.08 1.06
N GLN A 163 -1.59 5.08 0.30
CA GLN A 163 -1.25 5.29 -1.11
C GLN A 163 -0.79 6.72 -1.32
N LEU A 164 0.31 6.89 -2.06
CA LEU A 164 0.81 8.21 -2.45
C LEU A 164 -0.14 8.85 -3.48
N ASN A 165 -0.60 10.07 -3.19
CA ASN A 165 -1.43 10.85 -4.10
C ASN A 165 -0.60 11.89 -4.85
N ASN A 166 0.15 12.73 -4.12
CA ASN A 166 0.99 13.75 -4.72
C ASN A 166 2.37 13.79 -4.06
N LEU A 167 3.39 14.13 -4.86
CA LEU A 167 4.78 14.23 -4.41
C LEU A 167 5.41 15.52 -4.95
N VAL A 168 5.85 16.37 -4.05
CA VAL A 168 6.64 17.56 -4.35
C VAL A 168 8.03 17.39 -3.76
N ILE A 169 9.06 17.63 -4.56
CA ILE A 169 10.46 17.51 -4.15
C ILE A 169 11.16 18.86 -4.36
N ASN A 170 11.71 19.40 -3.27
CA ASN A 170 12.52 20.57 -3.26
C ASN A 170 13.99 20.18 -3.05
N ILE A 171 14.90 20.75 -3.84
CA ILE A 171 16.34 20.56 -3.67
C ILE A 171 16.94 21.79 -3.03
N SER A 172 17.74 21.59 -2.00
CA SER A 172 18.53 22.61 -1.33
C SER A 172 20.02 22.28 -1.48
N LEU A 173 20.82 23.22 -1.94
CA LEU A 173 22.28 23.07 -2.05
C LEU A 173 22.96 23.49 -0.74
N VAL A 174 23.82 22.63 -0.20
CA VAL A 174 24.53 22.85 1.09
C VAL A 174 26.04 22.62 0.97
#